data_5790f3b3451bc59c43343a54603c7939
#
_entry.id   5790f3b3451bc59c43343a54603c7939
#
_cell.length_a   1.000
_cell.length_b   1.000
_cell.length_c   1.000
_cell.angle_alpha   90.00
_cell.angle_beta   90.00
_cell.angle_gamma   90.00
#
_symmetry.space_group_name_H-M   'P 1'
#
loop_
_entity.id
_entity.type
_entity.pdbx_description
1 polymer ?
#
loop_
_entity_poly.entity_id
_entity_poly.type
_entity_poly.pdbx_seq_one_letter_code
_entity_poly.pdbx_strand_id
1 'polypeptide(L)'
;MNDPVRVGLQVDAAAAALESQVIDWRRDFHQYPELSNREVRTGGIVADHLRALGFAVQTGIAHTGVVGLLDTGKPGPVIALRADMDALPVAEQVDLPFASKERTTFNGQEVGVMHACGHDCHVAVLMGVAELLAGLKAQLRGQIKFIFQPAEEGPPPGEEGGAALMIKQGVLENPKPEVIFGLHVFAGVETGTIAYRPGPAMASSDRIRITVNGRQTHGALPWRGVDPIVISSQIVLGLQTIVSRQVDVTLEPAVVSIGAIRGGVRDNIIPDAVEMLGTVRTFNEEMRKDIHSRIRNTVELIAQSAGATAQVHFDNAYPVTVNDIPLTERMVPTLERVAGKEKVFVGQKITGYEDFSYYQQKIPGFFYFVGITPRGVDRKESAPNHSPRFFVDESALLLGVRSLAHLALDYMASPRQAG
;
A
#
# COMPACT_ATOMS: atom_id res chain seq x y z
N MET A 1 -18.86 -26.61 22.30
CA MET A 1 -18.73 -25.28 21.66
C MET A 1 -17.73 -24.49 22.49
N ASN A 2 -16.64 -24.00 21.90
CA ASN A 2 -15.68 -23.16 22.62
C ASN A 2 -16.38 -21.83 22.95
N ASP A 3 -16.30 -21.40 24.19
CA ASP A 3 -16.82 -20.11 24.63
C ASP A 3 -15.99 -19.00 23.95
N PRO A 4 -16.58 -18.12 23.13
CA PRO A 4 -15.87 -17.06 22.42
C PRO A 4 -15.07 -16.12 23.36
N VAL A 5 -15.58 -15.88 24.54
CA VAL A 5 -14.89 -15.04 25.56
C VAL A 5 -13.61 -15.72 26.03
N ARG A 6 -13.67 -17.03 26.28
CA ARG A 6 -12.51 -17.81 26.72
C ARG A 6 -11.43 -17.88 25.63
N VAL A 7 -11.82 -18.04 24.37
CA VAL A 7 -10.87 -18.04 23.25
C VAL A 7 -10.23 -16.66 23.08
N GLY A 8 -11.01 -15.58 23.21
CA GLY A 8 -10.48 -14.21 23.18
C GLY A 8 -9.42 -13.94 24.26
N LEU A 9 -9.64 -14.39 25.51
CA LEU A 9 -8.66 -14.26 26.59
C LEU A 9 -7.38 -15.06 26.31
N GLN A 10 -7.48 -16.22 25.65
CA GLN A 10 -6.30 -17.01 25.24
C GLN A 10 -5.50 -16.29 24.16
N VAL A 11 -6.15 -15.60 23.21
CA VAL A 11 -5.49 -14.77 22.20
C VAL A 11 -4.71 -13.65 22.86
N ASP A 12 -5.33 -12.91 23.78
CA ASP A 12 -4.67 -11.80 24.46
C ASP A 12 -3.45 -12.26 25.29
N ALA A 13 -3.57 -13.38 25.98
CA ALA A 13 -2.47 -13.96 26.75
C ALA A 13 -1.33 -14.47 25.83
N ALA A 14 -1.66 -15.14 24.73
CA ALA A 14 -0.68 -15.62 23.75
C ALA A 14 0.02 -14.46 23.05
N ALA A 15 -0.71 -13.41 22.66
CA ALA A 15 -0.14 -12.21 22.03
C ALA A 15 0.85 -11.51 23.00
N ALA A 16 0.48 -11.35 24.27
CA ALA A 16 1.36 -10.76 25.27
C ALA A 16 2.64 -11.59 25.49
N ALA A 17 2.55 -12.92 25.42
CA ALA A 17 3.73 -13.79 25.52
C ALA A 17 4.68 -13.68 24.33
N LEU A 18 4.19 -13.27 23.16
CA LEU A 18 4.97 -13.10 21.93
C LEU A 18 5.51 -11.68 21.74
N GLU A 19 5.15 -10.70 22.58
CA GLU A 19 5.48 -9.29 22.37
C GLU A 19 6.98 -9.05 22.14
N SER A 20 7.83 -9.59 22.99
CA SER A 20 9.29 -9.42 22.85
C SER A 20 9.82 -10.05 21.56
N GLN A 21 9.30 -11.21 21.18
CA GLN A 21 9.72 -11.90 19.95
C GLN A 21 9.29 -11.13 18.70
N VAL A 22 8.10 -10.54 18.68
CA VAL A 22 7.61 -9.69 17.58
C VAL A 22 8.47 -8.45 17.46
N ILE A 23 8.88 -7.82 18.56
CA ILE A 23 9.81 -6.70 18.58
C ILE A 23 11.19 -7.12 18.03
N ASP A 24 11.70 -8.29 18.41
CA ASP A 24 13.00 -8.78 17.94
C ASP A 24 12.97 -9.06 16.43
N TRP A 25 11.91 -9.68 15.91
CA TRP A 25 11.74 -9.86 14.45
C TRP A 25 11.67 -8.52 13.73
N ARG A 26 10.89 -7.57 14.23
CA ARG A 26 10.79 -6.24 13.64
C ARG A 26 12.16 -5.56 13.57
N ARG A 27 12.93 -5.61 14.64
CA ARG A 27 14.28 -5.00 14.69
C ARG A 27 15.26 -5.67 13.74
N ASP A 28 15.18 -6.98 13.61
CA ASP A 28 16.00 -7.74 12.66
C ASP A 28 15.68 -7.36 11.21
N PHE A 29 14.41 -7.31 10.83
CA PHE A 29 14.02 -6.84 9.49
C PHE A 29 14.39 -5.37 9.26
N HIS A 30 14.24 -4.51 10.27
CA HIS A 30 14.60 -3.10 10.16
C HIS A 30 16.10 -2.90 9.94
N GLN A 31 16.91 -3.71 10.59
CA GLN A 31 18.39 -3.65 10.48
C GLN A 31 18.90 -4.13 9.12
N TYR A 32 18.17 -5.07 8.48
CA TYR A 32 18.55 -5.70 7.21
C TYR A 32 17.43 -5.59 6.17
N PRO A 33 17.04 -4.37 5.79
CA PRO A 33 15.93 -4.15 4.87
C PRO A 33 16.33 -4.47 3.42
N GLU A 34 15.37 -4.94 2.65
CA GLU A 34 15.54 -5.29 1.24
C GLU A 34 14.54 -4.54 0.37
N LEU A 35 14.98 -4.05 -0.81
CA LEU A 35 14.11 -3.35 -1.75
C LEU A 35 13.11 -4.28 -2.44
N SER A 36 12.07 -3.69 -3.04
CA SER A 36 11.03 -4.36 -3.82
C SER A 36 11.59 -5.40 -4.79
N ASN A 37 11.00 -6.60 -4.82
CA ASN A 37 11.44 -7.79 -5.57
C ASN A 37 12.84 -8.33 -5.18
N ARG A 38 13.41 -7.87 -4.09
CA ARG A 38 14.73 -8.30 -3.58
C ARG A 38 14.67 -8.82 -2.14
N GLU A 39 13.47 -9.03 -1.59
CA GLU A 39 13.18 -9.42 -0.20
C GLU A 39 13.50 -10.92 0.03
N VAL A 40 14.69 -11.36 -0.41
CA VAL A 40 15.10 -12.78 -0.40
C VAL A 40 15.34 -13.27 1.02
N ARG A 41 16.06 -12.48 1.84
CA ARG A 41 16.34 -12.80 3.24
C ARG A 41 15.04 -12.77 4.06
N THR A 42 14.26 -11.72 3.91
CA THR A 42 12.97 -11.54 4.58
C THR A 42 12.02 -12.69 4.26
N GLY A 43 11.83 -12.99 2.97
CA GLY A 43 11.01 -14.13 2.53
C GLY A 43 11.51 -15.47 3.04
N GLY A 44 12.84 -15.66 3.11
CA GLY A 44 13.46 -16.87 3.66
C GLY A 44 13.13 -17.08 5.14
N ILE A 45 13.29 -16.04 5.97
CA ILE A 45 12.97 -16.08 7.41
C ILE A 45 11.48 -16.39 7.62
N VAL A 46 10.61 -15.71 6.90
CA VAL A 46 9.16 -15.93 6.96
C VAL A 46 8.81 -17.36 6.58
N ALA A 47 9.36 -17.88 5.49
CA ALA A 47 9.07 -19.23 5.02
C ALA A 47 9.52 -20.30 6.05
N ASP A 48 10.69 -20.13 6.65
CA ASP A 48 11.22 -21.08 7.64
C ASP A 48 10.39 -21.03 8.93
N HIS A 49 9.98 -19.83 9.39
CA HIS A 49 9.09 -19.68 10.53
C HIS A 49 7.74 -20.40 10.30
N LEU A 50 7.10 -20.17 9.16
CA LEU A 50 5.82 -20.81 8.83
C LEU A 50 5.94 -22.34 8.71
N ARG A 51 7.05 -22.85 8.13
CA ARG A 51 7.32 -24.30 8.07
C ARG A 51 7.49 -24.91 9.45
N ALA A 52 8.22 -24.24 10.35
CA ALA A 52 8.40 -24.67 11.75
C ALA A 52 7.06 -24.77 12.49
N LEU A 53 6.09 -23.93 12.17
CA LEU A 53 4.73 -23.94 12.70
C LEU A 53 3.81 -25.00 12.03
N GLY A 54 4.29 -25.73 11.03
CA GLY A 54 3.54 -26.78 10.34
C GLY A 54 2.55 -26.28 9.28
N PHE A 55 2.78 -25.10 8.71
CA PHE A 55 1.99 -24.58 7.58
C PHE A 55 2.39 -25.29 6.27
N ALA A 56 1.47 -25.38 5.32
CA ALA A 56 1.80 -25.62 3.94
C ALA A 56 2.32 -24.31 3.33
N VAL A 57 3.61 -24.27 2.94
CA VAL A 57 4.29 -23.04 2.53
C VAL A 57 4.67 -23.09 1.05
N GLN A 58 4.31 -22.03 0.33
CA GLN A 58 4.75 -21.74 -1.03
C GLN A 58 5.65 -20.50 -1.02
N THR A 59 6.75 -20.53 -1.75
CA THR A 59 7.74 -19.45 -1.87
C THR A 59 7.94 -19.05 -3.33
N GLY A 60 8.54 -17.89 -3.57
CA GLY A 60 8.83 -17.43 -4.93
C GLY A 60 7.61 -16.89 -5.69
N ILE A 61 6.51 -16.61 -5.00
CA ILE A 61 5.34 -15.99 -5.61
C ILE A 61 5.63 -14.50 -5.78
N ALA A 62 5.44 -13.97 -6.99
CA ALA A 62 5.85 -12.62 -7.36
C ALA A 62 7.32 -12.33 -6.96
N HIS A 63 8.22 -13.24 -7.31
CA HIS A 63 9.68 -13.26 -7.05
C HIS A 63 10.04 -13.75 -5.64
N THR A 64 9.72 -12.99 -4.59
CA THR A 64 10.18 -13.24 -3.21
C THR A 64 9.05 -13.52 -2.24
N GLY A 65 7.79 -13.40 -2.69
CA GLY A 65 6.61 -13.57 -1.86
C GLY A 65 6.46 -14.97 -1.28
N VAL A 66 5.85 -15.03 -0.09
CA VAL A 66 5.62 -16.26 0.66
C VAL A 66 4.15 -16.38 1.01
N VAL A 67 3.60 -17.57 0.81
CA VAL A 67 2.22 -17.89 1.20
C VAL A 67 2.23 -19.11 2.11
N GLY A 68 1.65 -18.95 3.30
CA GLY A 68 1.43 -20.03 4.25
C GLY A 68 -0.06 -20.37 4.38
N LEU A 69 -0.40 -21.64 4.36
CA LEU A 69 -1.77 -22.10 4.60
C LEU A 69 -1.86 -22.84 5.93
N LEU A 70 -2.63 -22.29 6.87
CA LEU A 70 -3.05 -22.97 8.09
C LEU A 70 -4.39 -23.66 7.82
N ASP A 71 -4.36 -24.96 7.63
CA ASP A 71 -5.56 -25.79 7.49
C ASP A 71 -5.92 -26.42 8.84
N THR A 72 -7.10 -26.13 9.34
CA THR A 72 -7.58 -26.68 10.63
C THR A 72 -8.07 -28.12 10.50
N GLY A 73 -8.27 -28.63 9.29
CA GLY A 73 -8.89 -29.92 9.02
C GLY A 73 -10.39 -29.97 9.33
N LYS A 74 -11.02 -28.84 9.66
CA LYS A 74 -12.43 -28.74 9.98
C LYS A 74 -13.14 -27.83 8.98
N PRO A 75 -14.39 -28.16 8.55
CA PRO A 75 -15.15 -27.29 7.67
C PRO A 75 -15.33 -25.89 8.26
N GLY A 76 -15.16 -24.86 7.44
CA GLY A 76 -15.33 -23.48 7.83
C GLY A 76 -14.90 -22.52 6.70
N PRO A 77 -14.94 -21.20 6.94
CA PRO A 77 -14.54 -20.21 5.94
C PRO A 77 -13.05 -20.29 5.62
N VAL A 78 -12.69 -19.80 4.45
CA VAL A 78 -11.31 -19.51 4.07
C VAL A 78 -11.12 -18.00 4.14
N ILE A 79 -10.10 -17.54 4.89
CA ILE A 79 -9.76 -16.13 4.97
C ILE A 79 -8.30 -15.89 4.58
N ALA A 80 -7.98 -14.67 4.19
CA ALA A 80 -6.60 -14.26 3.96
C ALA A 80 -6.18 -13.13 4.92
N LEU A 81 -4.92 -13.18 5.35
CA LEU A 81 -4.24 -12.13 6.10
C LEU A 81 -2.99 -11.72 5.31
N ARG A 82 -2.74 -10.42 5.16
CA ARG A 82 -1.64 -9.91 4.33
C ARG A 82 -0.73 -8.98 5.11
N ALA A 83 0.57 -9.11 4.87
CA ALA A 83 1.60 -8.13 5.16
C ALA A 83 2.50 -7.94 3.92
N ASP A 84 2.92 -6.72 3.66
CA ASP A 84 3.98 -6.37 2.72
C ASP A 84 5.36 -6.53 3.36
N MET A 85 6.43 -6.64 2.50
CA MET A 85 7.78 -6.98 2.99
C MET A 85 8.87 -6.01 2.54
N ASP A 86 8.62 -5.19 1.53
CA ASP A 86 9.66 -4.40 0.88
C ASP A 86 10.02 -3.12 1.64
N ALA A 87 11.27 -2.70 1.48
CA ALA A 87 11.82 -1.45 1.99
C ALA A 87 12.02 -0.42 0.89
N LEU A 88 12.37 0.79 1.29
CA LEU A 88 12.52 1.97 0.43
C LEU A 88 13.99 2.36 0.23
N PRO A 89 14.34 3.00 -0.91
CA PRO A 89 15.68 3.56 -1.17
C PRO A 89 15.89 4.88 -0.38
N VAL A 90 15.87 4.77 0.94
CA VAL A 90 16.00 5.89 1.91
C VAL A 90 17.19 5.63 2.82
N ALA A 91 18.05 6.62 3.01
CA ALA A 91 19.13 6.56 4.00
C ALA A 91 18.60 6.95 5.38
N GLU A 92 18.62 6.02 6.33
CA GLU A 92 18.10 6.24 7.67
C GLU A 92 18.85 7.31 8.45
N GLN A 93 18.11 8.16 9.17
CA GLN A 93 18.62 9.24 10.02
C GLN A 93 18.15 9.15 11.47
N VAL A 94 17.58 8.01 11.87
CA VAL A 94 17.18 7.76 13.26
C VAL A 94 18.34 7.11 14.01
N ASP A 95 18.65 7.58 15.20
CA ASP A 95 19.68 6.98 16.05
C ASP A 95 19.09 5.82 16.87
N LEU A 96 19.11 4.63 16.29
CA LEU A 96 18.64 3.40 16.89
C LEU A 96 19.75 2.34 16.91
N PRO A 97 19.82 1.48 17.94
CA PRO A 97 20.81 0.39 17.99
C PRO A 97 20.72 -0.58 16.80
N PHE A 98 19.54 -0.70 16.19
CA PHE A 98 19.22 -1.54 15.04
C PHE A 98 18.94 -0.72 13.77
N ALA A 99 19.35 0.54 13.71
CA ALA A 99 19.20 1.35 12.50
C ALA A 99 19.86 0.69 11.29
N SER A 100 19.21 0.76 10.14
CA SER A 100 19.76 0.22 8.91
C SER A 100 21.03 0.94 8.47
N LYS A 101 22.04 0.16 8.08
CA LYS A 101 23.26 0.62 7.42
C LYS A 101 23.39 0.06 6.00
N GLU A 102 22.34 -0.62 5.54
CA GLU A 102 22.32 -1.26 4.23
C GLU A 102 22.35 -0.22 3.12
N ARG A 103 23.08 -0.55 2.08
CA ARG A 103 23.24 0.28 0.87
C ARG A 103 23.17 -0.61 -0.36
N THR A 104 22.58 -0.08 -1.42
CA THR A 104 22.48 -0.78 -2.69
C THR A 104 22.46 0.19 -3.86
N THR A 105 22.50 -0.34 -5.08
CA THR A 105 22.30 0.47 -6.28
C THR A 105 20.82 0.46 -6.67
N PHE A 106 20.20 1.63 -6.76
CA PHE A 106 18.84 1.82 -7.23
C PHE A 106 18.84 2.88 -8.34
N ASN A 107 18.28 2.53 -9.51
CA ASN A 107 18.27 3.39 -10.72
C ASN A 107 19.66 3.98 -11.07
N GLY A 108 20.72 3.17 -10.92
CA GLY A 108 22.10 3.56 -11.24
C GLY A 108 22.77 4.47 -10.21
N GLN A 109 22.14 4.68 -9.06
CA GLN A 109 22.68 5.48 -7.95
C GLN A 109 22.85 4.63 -6.69
N GLU A 110 23.92 4.89 -5.93
CA GLU A 110 24.08 4.28 -4.62
C GLU A 110 23.15 4.97 -3.61
N VAL A 111 22.30 4.19 -2.95
CA VAL A 111 21.30 4.66 -1.97
C VAL A 111 21.38 3.87 -0.68
N GLY A 112 20.95 4.47 0.44
CA GLY A 112 20.63 3.73 1.65
C GLY A 112 19.32 2.98 1.49
N VAL A 113 19.11 1.96 2.30
CA VAL A 113 17.85 1.20 2.33
C VAL A 113 17.27 1.25 3.74
N MET A 114 15.98 1.53 3.85
CA MET A 114 15.30 1.66 5.15
C MET A 114 13.84 1.20 5.05
N HIS A 115 13.34 0.50 6.06
CA HIS A 115 11.89 0.33 6.25
C HIS A 115 11.24 1.64 6.72
N ALA A 116 11.20 2.62 5.82
CA ALA A 116 10.62 3.94 6.10
C ALA A 116 9.09 3.98 5.97
N CYS A 117 8.45 2.87 5.58
CA CYS A 117 6.98 2.73 5.56
C CYS A 117 6.46 1.82 6.68
N GLY A 118 7.33 1.04 7.35
CA GLY A 118 6.95 0.19 8.48
C GLY A 118 6.56 -1.24 8.09
N HIS A 119 6.95 -1.70 6.90
CA HIS A 119 6.66 -3.08 6.46
C HIS A 119 7.38 -4.13 7.32
N ASP A 120 8.51 -3.79 7.93
CA ASP A 120 9.15 -4.58 9.00
C ASP A 120 8.19 -4.90 10.16
N CYS A 121 7.37 -3.91 10.55
CA CYS A 121 6.32 -4.09 11.55
C CYS A 121 5.21 -5.02 11.06
N HIS A 122 4.79 -4.86 9.81
CA HIS A 122 3.71 -5.67 9.22
C HIS A 122 4.11 -7.15 9.14
N VAL A 123 5.33 -7.43 8.67
CA VAL A 123 5.88 -8.80 8.62
C VAL A 123 5.94 -9.39 10.02
N ALA A 124 6.54 -8.68 10.99
CA ALA A 124 6.68 -9.16 12.36
C ALA A 124 5.31 -9.41 13.03
N VAL A 125 4.35 -8.50 12.84
CA VAL A 125 2.97 -8.67 13.33
C VAL A 125 2.33 -9.91 12.72
N LEU A 126 2.42 -10.11 11.40
CA LEU A 126 1.78 -11.24 10.74
C LEU A 126 2.45 -12.58 11.10
N MET A 127 3.77 -12.60 11.34
CA MET A 127 4.48 -13.76 11.89
C MET A 127 3.97 -14.10 13.31
N GLY A 128 3.80 -13.10 14.17
CA GLY A 128 3.22 -13.27 15.50
C GLY A 128 1.79 -13.79 15.46
N VAL A 129 0.97 -13.29 14.53
CA VAL A 129 -0.40 -13.80 14.30
C VAL A 129 -0.37 -15.26 13.82
N ALA A 130 0.57 -15.62 12.94
CA ALA A 130 0.71 -16.99 12.46
C ALA A 130 1.04 -17.95 13.59
N GLU A 131 2.00 -17.61 14.44
CA GLU A 131 2.38 -18.42 15.61
C GLU A 131 1.23 -18.57 16.61
N LEU A 132 0.57 -17.45 16.93
CA LEU A 132 -0.59 -17.44 17.83
C LEU A 132 -1.70 -18.33 17.31
N LEU A 133 -2.11 -18.20 16.04
CA LEU A 133 -3.22 -18.96 15.46
C LEU A 133 -2.84 -20.42 15.23
N ALA A 134 -1.57 -20.75 14.96
CA ALA A 134 -1.08 -22.12 14.93
C ALA A 134 -1.26 -22.81 16.31
N GLY A 135 -0.92 -22.12 17.39
CA GLY A 135 -1.12 -22.61 18.76
C GLY A 135 -2.60 -22.83 19.12
N LEU A 136 -3.51 -22.10 18.47
CA LEU A 136 -4.96 -22.22 18.68
C LEU A 136 -5.66 -23.08 17.59
N LYS A 137 -4.91 -23.72 16.68
CA LYS A 137 -5.45 -24.49 15.54
C LYS A 137 -6.59 -25.44 15.92
N ALA A 138 -6.47 -26.12 17.04
CA ALA A 138 -7.51 -27.05 17.51
C ALA A 138 -8.86 -26.39 17.82
N GLN A 139 -8.88 -25.08 18.06
CA GLN A 139 -10.07 -24.30 18.40
C GLN A 139 -10.67 -23.60 17.15
N LEU A 140 -9.92 -23.54 16.04
CA LEU A 140 -10.32 -22.90 14.79
C LEU A 140 -11.11 -23.87 13.90
N ARG A 141 -11.78 -23.30 12.88
CA ARG A 141 -12.50 -24.02 11.81
C ARG A 141 -12.20 -23.31 10.48
N GLY A 142 -12.11 -24.07 9.38
CA GLY A 142 -11.77 -23.52 8.07
C GLY A 142 -10.26 -23.39 7.85
N GLN A 143 -9.86 -22.45 7.02
CA GLN A 143 -8.47 -22.27 6.60
C GLN A 143 -8.08 -20.79 6.65
N ILE A 144 -6.81 -20.51 6.96
CA ILE A 144 -6.25 -19.16 6.95
C ILE A 144 -5.06 -19.14 5.99
N LYS A 145 -5.11 -18.27 5.00
CA LYS A 145 -4.02 -18.02 4.08
C LYS A 145 -3.25 -16.78 4.53
N PHE A 146 -1.98 -16.96 4.89
CA PHE A 146 -1.05 -15.90 5.25
C PHE A 146 -0.29 -15.48 4.00
N ILE A 147 -0.37 -14.22 3.61
CA ILE A 147 0.24 -13.66 2.40
C ILE A 147 1.29 -12.65 2.83
N PHE A 148 2.56 -13.00 2.63
CA PHE A 148 3.69 -12.09 2.79
C PHE A 148 4.10 -11.62 1.41
N GLN A 149 3.78 -10.38 1.12
CA GLN A 149 3.78 -9.81 -0.22
C GLN A 149 5.03 -8.96 -0.46
N PRO A 150 5.75 -9.16 -1.61
CA PRO A 150 6.83 -8.27 -2.01
C PRO A 150 6.31 -7.05 -2.78
N ALA A 151 7.16 -6.04 -2.93
CA ALA A 151 7.06 -4.94 -3.89
C ALA A 151 5.73 -4.16 -3.84
N GLU A 152 5.25 -3.82 -2.63
CA GLU A 152 4.08 -2.94 -2.46
C GLU A 152 4.39 -1.52 -2.97
N GLU A 153 5.58 -1.00 -2.70
CA GLU A 153 6.05 0.34 -3.09
C GLU A 153 6.33 0.48 -4.60
N GLY A 154 6.15 -0.61 -5.31
CA GLY A 154 6.33 -0.73 -6.75
C GLY A 154 7.58 -1.51 -7.15
N PRO A 155 7.47 -2.36 -8.17
CA PRO A 155 8.59 -3.15 -8.66
C PRO A 155 9.64 -2.26 -9.33
N PRO A 156 10.89 -2.74 -9.44
CA PRO A 156 11.93 -2.08 -10.24
C PRO A 156 11.49 -1.84 -11.68
N PRO A 157 12.03 -0.83 -12.37
CA PRO A 157 11.69 -0.54 -13.76
C PRO A 157 11.86 -1.77 -14.67
N GLY A 158 10.79 -2.10 -15.42
CA GLY A 158 10.77 -3.23 -16.35
C GLY A 158 10.40 -4.58 -15.73
N GLU A 159 10.15 -4.63 -14.41
CA GLU A 159 9.67 -5.81 -13.72
C GLU A 159 8.17 -5.68 -13.37
N GLU A 160 7.46 -6.81 -13.29
CA GLU A 160 6.17 -6.91 -12.63
C GLU A 160 6.39 -7.24 -11.14
N GLY A 161 5.44 -6.92 -10.25
CA GLY A 161 5.55 -7.21 -8.82
C GLY A 161 4.27 -6.92 -8.05
N GLY A 162 4.38 -6.94 -6.73
CA GLY A 162 3.30 -6.58 -5.81
C GLY A 162 2.08 -7.50 -5.85
N ALA A 163 0.98 -6.99 -5.31
CA ALA A 163 -0.30 -7.70 -5.26
C ALA A 163 -0.79 -8.12 -6.64
N ALA A 164 -0.60 -7.27 -7.66
CA ALA A 164 -1.05 -7.56 -9.03
C ALA A 164 -0.41 -8.84 -9.57
N LEU A 165 0.91 -9.01 -9.40
CA LEU A 165 1.62 -10.22 -9.84
C LEU A 165 1.26 -11.42 -8.97
N MET A 166 1.13 -11.28 -7.66
CA MET A 166 0.68 -12.36 -6.78
C MET A 166 -0.71 -12.90 -7.21
N ILE A 167 -1.64 -12.01 -7.53
CA ILE A 167 -2.98 -12.38 -8.01
C ILE A 167 -2.89 -13.09 -9.37
N LYS A 168 -2.10 -12.57 -10.30
CA LYS A 168 -1.84 -13.19 -11.61
C LYS A 168 -1.27 -14.61 -11.46
N GLN A 169 -0.48 -14.86 -10.42
CA GLN A 169 0.09 -16.17 -10.09
C GLN A 169 -0.82 -17.04 -9.20
N GLY A 170 -2.05 -16.61 -8.97
CA GLY A 170 -3.09 -17.43 -8.33
C GLY A 170 -3.07 -17.42 -6.79
N VAL A 171 -2.52 -16.39 -6.15
CA VAL A 171 -2.48 -16.31 -4.67
C VAL A 171 -3.86 -16.36 -4.03
N LEU A 172 -4.90 -15.93 -4.73
CA LEU A 172 -6.30 -15.99 -4.28
C LEU A 172 -7.02 -17.29 -4.67
N GLU A 173 -6.30 -18.26 -5.23
CA GLU A 173 -6.88 -19.56 -5.60
C GLU A 173 -6.33 -20.67 -4.68
N ASN A 174 -6.99 -21.79 -4.64
CA ASN A 174 -6.59 -23.07 -4.01
C ASN A 174 -5.97 -22.98 -2.60
N PRO A 175 -6.75 -22.62 -1.55
CA PRO A 175 -8.18 -22.32 -1.54
C PRO A 175 -8.46 -20.85 -1.82
N LYS A 176 -9.64 -20.53 -2.35
CA LYS A 176 -10.08 -19.16 -2.58
C LYS A 176 -10.58 -18.55 -1.28
N PRO A 177 -9.97 -17.46 -0.77
CA PRO A 177 -10.46 -16.79 0.43
C PRO A 177 -11.75 -16.02 0.15
N GLU A 178 -12.60 -15.98 1.16
CA GLU A 178 -13.88 -15.25 1.13
C GLU A 178 -13.67 -13.76 1.40
N VAL A 179 -12.67 -13.45 2.24
CA VAL A 179 -12.29 -12.09 2.66
C VAL A 179 -10.79 -12.01 2.88
N ILE A 180 -10.29 -10.79 2.84
CA ILE A 180 -8.89 -10.49 3.18
C ILE A 180 -8.81 -9.35 4.19
N PHE A 181 -7.92 -9.50 5.18
CA PHE A 181 -7.57 -8.46 6.15
C PHE A 181 -6.11 -8.05 6.01
N GLY A 182 -5.85 -6.76 6.15
CA GLY A 182 -4.52 -6.19 6.24
C GLY A 182 -4.51 -4.99 7.19
N LEU A 183 -3.35 -4.67 7.71
CA LEU A 183 -3.13 -3.46 8.49
C LEU A 183 -1.92 -2.70 7.96
N HIS A 184 -1.88 -1.41 8.26
CA HIS A 184 -0.69 -0.59 8.06
C HIS A 184 -0.38 0.19 9.33
N VAL A 185 0.89 0.26 9.72
CA VAL A 185 1.34 1.16 10.78
C VAL A 185 1.44 2.59 10.23
N PHE A 186 0.88 3.56 10.93
CA PHE A 186 0.73 4.90 10.38
C PHE A 186 1.22 6.00 11.33
N ALA A 187 2.22 6.76 10.86
CA ALA A 187 2.67 7.96 11.55
C ALA A 187 1.56 9.05 11.52
N GLY A 188 1.50 9.87 12.58
CA GLY A 188 0.42 10.84 12.74
C GLY A 188 -0.87 10.28 13.35
N VAL A 189 -0.89 8.97 13.67
CA VAL A 189 -1.90 8.32 14.52
C VAL A 189 -1.22 7.85 15.81
N GLU A 190 -1.81 8.17 16.95
CA GLU A 190 -1.22 7.91 18.27
C GLU A 190 -1.19 6.41 18.58
N THR A 191 -0.08 5.95 19.17
CA THR A 191 0.10 4.57 19.63
C THR A 191 -1.03 4.12 20.57
N GLY A 192 -1.52 2.92 20.33
CA GLY A 192 -2.65 2.34 21.05
C GLY A 192 -4.02 2.71 20.45
N THR A 193 -4.06 3.37 19.29
CA THR A 193 -5.29 3.69 18.58
C THR A 193 -5.34 3.02 17.21
N ILE A 194 -6.56 2.83 16.69
CA ILE A 194 -6.82 2.27 15.37
C ILE A 194 -7.67 3.25 14.58
N ALA A 195 -7.21 3.57 13.37
CA ALA A 195 -8.00 4.32 12.40
C ALA A 195 -8.46 3.39 11.28
N TYR A 196 -9.72 3.54 10.84
CA TYR A 196 -10.28 2.80 9.71
C TYR A 196 -11.22 3.68 8.91
N ARG A 197 -11.63 3.24 7.72
CA ARG A 197 -12.66 3.93 6.95
C ARG A 197 -13.45 2.95 6.10
N PRO A 198 -14.80 2.90 6.22
CA PRO A 198 -15.64 2.14 5.29
C PRO A 198 -15.62 2.80 3.90
N GLY A 199 -15.68 2.01 2.85
CA GLY A 199 -15.62 2.50 1.47
C GLY A 199 -14.24 3.01 1.09
N PRO A 200 -14.13 4.04 0.21
CA PRO A 200 -12.87 4.57 -0.27
C PRO A 200 -12.01 5.15 0.86
N ALA A 201 -10.85 4.54 1.12
CA ALA A 201 -9.93 4.89 2.20
C ALA A 201 -8.64 5.54 1.69
N MET A 202 -8.01 4.99 0.62
CA MET A 202 -6.81 5.55 0.01
C MET A 202 -7.03 5.75 -1.50
N ALA A 203 -6.35 6.76 -2.05
CA ALA A 203 -6.54 7.16 -3.44
C ALA A 203 -6.00 6.13 -4.44
N SER A 204 -6.54 6.12 -5.66
CA SER A 204 -5.85 5.56 -6.82
C SER A 204 -4.55 6.30 -7.09
N SER A 205 -3.62 5.66 -7.78
CA SER A 205 -2.38 6.29 -8.24
C SER A 205 -2.11 6.01 -9.69
N ASP A 206 -2.15 7.07 -10.52
CA ASP A 206 -1.71 7.00 -11.89
C ASP A 206 -0.52 7.94 -12.10
N ARG A 207 0.54 7.42 -12.70
CA ARG A 207 1.61 8.24 -13.25
C ARG A 207 1.24 8.60 -14.68
N ILE A 208 1.30 9.89 -15.01
CA ILE A 208 1.07 10.35 -16.39
C ILE A 208 2.37 10.83 -17.00
N ARG A 209 2.57 10.44 -18.26
CA ARG A 209 3.62 10.96 -19.15
C ARG A 209 2.94 11.60 -20.34
N ILE A 210 3.29 12.84 -20.63
CA ILE A 210 2.81 13.60 -21.76
C ILE A 210 4.00 13.99 -22.60
N THR A 211 3.98 13.65 -23.89
CA THR A 211 4.98 14.10 -24.86
C THR A 211 4.30 15.02 -25.88
N VAL A 212 4.78 16.25 -25.96
CA VAL A 212 4.33 17.24 -26.96
C VAL A 212 5.38 17.35 -28.03
N ASN A 213 5.03 17.02 -29.27
CA ASN A 213 5.91 17.11 -30.41
C ASN A 213 5.59 18.36 -31.24
N GLY A 214 6.56 19.25 -31.31
CA GLY A 214 6.54 20.48 -32.11
C GLY A 214 7.41 20.39 -33.35
N ARG A 215 8.06 21.48 -33.67
CA ARG A 215 9.05 21.56 -34.77
C ARG A 215 10.11 22.60 -34.41
N GLN A 216 11.36 22.17 -34.33
CA GLN A 216 12.51 23.00 -33.97
C GLN A 216 12.70 24.15 -34.94
N THR A 217 13.08 25.32 -34.39
CA THR A 217 13.44 26.50 -35.17
C THR A 217 14.31 27.45 -34.34
N HIS A 218 14.84 28.47 -35.00
CA HIS A 218 15.53 29.57 -34.29
C HIS A 218 14.55 30.35 -33.40
N GLY A 219 14.93 30.62 -32.15
CA GLY A 219 14.08 31.29 -31.15
C GLY A 219 13.55 32.65 -31.57
N ALA A 220 14.29 33.40 -32.48
CA ALA A 220 13.83 34.65 -33.04
C ALA A 220 12.92 34.50 -34.27
N LEU A 221 12.67 33.26 -34.77
CA LEU A 221 11.86 32.98 -35.94
C LEU A 221 10.75 31.94 -35.60
N PRO A 222 9.94 32.15 -34.55
CA PRO A 222 8.99 31.17 -34.04
C PRO A 222 7.94 30.74 -35.08
N TRP A 223 7.56 31.61 -35.99
CA TRP A 223 6.62 31.32 -37.09
C TRP A 223 7.12 30.29 -38.10
N ARG A 224 8.40 29.91 -38.06
CA ARG A 224 9.00 28.85 -38.89
C ARG A 224 8.97 27.48 -38.25
N GLY A 225 8.63 27.43 -36.96
CA GLY A 225 8.52 26.19 -36.17
C GLY A 225 7.12 25.96 -35.62
N VAL A 226 7.06 25.08 -34.61
CA VAL A 226 5.92 24.87 -33.74
C VAL A 226 6.48 24.71 -32.35
N ASP A 227 6.17 25.63 -31.42
CA ASP A 227 6.80 25.74 -30.13
C ASP A 227 6.15 24.80 -29.08
N PRO A 228 6.75 23.65 -28.73
CA PRO A 228 6.17 22.72 -27.79
C PRO A 228 6.26 23.23 -26.34
N ILE A 229 7.13 24.22 -26.01
CA ILE A 229 7.24 24.80 -24.67
C ILE A 229 6.02 25.64 -24.36
N VAL A 230 5.61 26.53 -25.27
CA VAL A 230 4.40 27.34 -25.09
C VAL A 230 3.15 26.46 -25.04
N ILE A 231 3.05 25.46 -25.91
CA ILE A 231 1.95 24.51 -25.95
C ILE A 231 1.88 23.71 -24.62
N SER A 232 3.00 23.20 -24.12
CA SER A 232 3.07 22.50 -22.82
C SER A 232 2.61 23.37 -21.67
N SER A 233 2.96 24.66 -21.67
CA SER A 233 2.51 25.62 -20.67
C SER A 233 0.98 25.78 -20.67
N GLN A 234 0.36 25.87 -21.86
CA GLN A 234 -1.10 25.90 -22.01
C GLN A 234 -1.75 24.59 -21.55
N ILE A 235 -1.13 23.44 -21.86
CA ILE A 235 -1.60 22.13 -21.39
C ILE A 235 -1.61 22.08 -19.86
N VAL A 236 -0.54 22.49 -19.19
CA VAL A 236 -0.49 22.51 -17.70
C VAL A 236 -1.64 23.32 -17.13
N LEU A 237 -1.92 24.50 -17.66
CA LEU A 237 -3.06 25.35 -17.23
C LEU A 237 -4.39 24.68 -17.55
N GLY A 238 -4.55 24.11 -18.74
CA GLY A 238 -5.75 23.40 -19.16
C GLY A 238 -6.08 22.22 -18.26
N LEU A 239 -5.08 21.43 -17.87
CA LEU A 239 -5.25 20.28 -16.98
C LEU A 239 -5.81 20.69 -15.60
N GLN A 240 -5.45 21.87 -15.07
CA GLN A 240 -5.99 22.35 -13.79
C GLN A 240 -7.50 22.62 -13.86
N THR A 241 -8.05 22.90 -15.04
CA THR A 241 -9.49 23.12 -15.20
C THR A 241 -10.30 21.82 -15.09
N ILE A 242 -9.69 20.66 -15.28
CA ILE A 242 -10.38 19.38 -15.14
C ILE A 242 -10.94 19.22 -13.74
N VAL A 243 -10.10 19.33 -12.72
CA VAL A 243 -10.53 19.20 -11.32
C VAL A 243 -11.40 20.38 -10.89
N SER A 244 -11.03 21.62 -11.27
CA SER A 244 -11.71 22.80 -10.78
C SER A 244 -13.05 23.11 -11.48
N ARG A 245 -13.36 22.54 -12.68
CA ARG A 245 -14.51 22.91 -13.50
C ARG A 245 -15.27 21.74 -14.11
N GLN A 246 -14.73 20.53 -14.14
CA GLN A 246 -15.28 19.44 -14.93
C GLN A 246 -15.57 18.17 -14.12
N VAL A 247 -15.04 18.07 -12.88
CA VAL A 247 -15.21 16.94 -11.96
C VAL A 247 -16.12 17.37 -10.82
N ASP A 248 -17.04 16.52 -10.42
CA ASP A 248 -17.87 16.73 -9.24
C ASP A 248 -17.06 16.44 -7.97
N VAL A 249 -16.42 17.47 -7.43
CA VAL A 249 -15.62 17.40 -6.19
C VAL A 249 -16.45 17.15 -4.93
N THR A 250 -17.81 17.20 -5.03
CA THR A 250 -18.68 16.84 -3.90
C THR A 250 -18.87 15.34 -3.77
N LEU A 251 -18.70 14.60 -4.90
CA LEU A 251 -18.71 13.14 -4.89
C LEU A 251 -17.44 12.60 -4.25
N GLU A 252 -16.28 12.98 -4.81
CA GLU A 252 -14.96 12.60 -4.31
C GLU A 252 -13.90 13.64 -4.68
N PRO A 253 -12.87 13.86 -3.86
CA PRO A 253 -11.75 14.71 -4.22
C PRO A 253 -10.90 14.08 -5.32
N ALA A 254 -10.24 14.94 -6.12
CA ALA A 254 -9.27 14.53 -7.13
C ALA A 254 -8.08 15.48 -7.16
N VAL A 255 -6.93 14.96 -7.58
CA VAL A 255 -5.69 15.71 -7.78
C VAL A 255 -5.13 15.39 -9.15
N VAL A 256 -4.75 16.42 -9.92
CA VAL A 256 -3.98 16.30 -11.17
C VAL A 256 -2.78 17.24 -11.04
N SER A 257 -1.58 16.68 -11.01
CA SER A 257 -0.35 17.43 -10.85
C SER A 257 0.66 17.11 -11.93
N ILE A 258 1.30 18.12 -12.50
CA ILE A 258 2.51 17.98 -13.31
C ILE A 258 3.70 18.33 -12.41
N GLY A 259 4.57 17.35 -12.16
CA GLY A 259 5.70 17.48 -11.26
C GLY A 259 7.03 17.76 -11.97
N ALA A 260 7.12 17.47 -13.28
CA ALA A 260 8.31 17.72 -14.06
C ALA A 260 7.97 18.10 -15.52
N ILE A 261 8.73 19.06 -16.06
CA ILE A 261 8.70 19.46 -17.48
C ILE A 261 10.14 19.49 -17.97
N ARG A 262 10.41 18.85 -19.12
CA ARG A 262 11.74 18.75 -19.72
C ARG A 262 11.65 19.06 -21.20
N GLY A 263 12.43 20.03 -21.67
CA GLY A 263 12.51 20.39 -23.10
C GLY A 263 13.47 21.55 -23.31
N GLY A 264 14.10 21.53 -24.50
CA GLY A 264 15.09 22.53 -24.88
C GLY A 264 16.46 22.34 -24.24
N VAL A 265 17.50 22.84 -24.91
CA VAL A 265 18.91 22.77 -24.45
C VAL A 265 19.59 24.13 -24.50
N ARG A 266 18.98 25.12 -25.16
CA ARG A 266 19.54 26.46 -25.36
C ARG A 266 18.45 27.50 -25.54
N ASP A 267 18.66 28.70 -25.00
CA ASP A 267 17.75 29.83 -24.95
C ASP A 267 17.23 30.33 -26.32
N ASN A 268 18.05 30.22 -27.36
CA ASN A 268 17.73 30.70 -28.70
C ASN A 268 17.29 29.59 -29.68
N ILE A 269 16.91 28.41 -29.17
CA ILE A 269 16.41 27.27 -29.96
C ILE A 269 15.06 26.83 -29.43
N ILE A 270 14.01 26.87 -30.21
CA ILE A 270 12.76 26.19 -29.94
C ILE A 270 12.99 24.70 -30.18
N PRO A 271 12.74 23.81 -29.20
CA PRO A 271 13.01 22.38 -29.34
C PRO A 271 11.98 21.64 -30.19
N ASP A 272 12.29 20.39 -30.60
CA ASP A 272 11.36 19.53 -31.30
C ASP A 272 10.28 18.94 -30.40
N ALA A 273 10.59 18.73 -29.12
CA ALA A 273 9.66 18.08 -28.17
C ALA A 273 9.83 18.59 -26.73
N VAL A 274 8.76 18.41 -25.95
CA VAL A 274 8.72 18.59 -24.50
C VAL A 274 8.07 17.36 -23.89
N GLU A 275 8.70 16.83 -22.82
CA GLU A 275 8.14 15.77 -21.98
C GLU A 275 7.65 16.36 -20.65
N MET A 276 6.47 15.91 -20.20
CA MET A 276 5.94 16.23 -18.88
C MET A 276 5.63 14.94 -18.12
N LEU A 277 5.93 14.92 -16.81
CA LEU A 277 5.60 13.84 -15.90
C LEU A 277 4.69 14.35 -14.78
N GLY A 278 3.69 13.56 -14.42
CA GLY A 278 2.72 13.95 -13.41
C GLY A 278 2.04 12.78 -12.74
N THR A 279 1.04 13.09 -11.91
CA THR A 279 0.22 12.09 -11.23
C THR A 279 -1.24 12.49 -11.19
N VAL A 280 -2.11 11.47 -11.17
CA VAL A 280 -3.55 11.61 -10.91
C VAL A 280 -3.89 10.81 -9.67
N ARG A 281 -4.72 11.40 -8.79
CA ARG A 281 -5.25 10.78 -7.58
C ARG A 281 -6.76 11.00 -7.52
N THR A 282 -7.51 9.96 -7.17
CA THR A 282 -8.95 10.07 -6.87
C THR A 282 -9.40 8.91 -5.99
N PHE A 283 -10.61 8.99 -5.45
CA PHE A 283 -11.21 7.98 -4.57
C PHE A 283 -12.41 7.28 -5.22
N ASN A 284 -12.57 7.44 -6.54
CA ASN A 284 -13.66 6.83 -7.29
C ASN A 284 -13.17 6.36 -8.66
N GLU A 285 -13.41 5.08 -9.01
CA GLU A 285 -12.90 4.48 -10.24
C GLU A 285 -13.58 5.03 -11.51
N GLU A 286 -14.86 5.42 -11.45
CA GLU A 286 -15.53 6.03 -12.60
C GLU A 286 -15.02 7.46 -12.83
N MET A 287 -14.84 8.24 -11.77
CA MET A 287 -14.19 9.55 -11.82
C MET A 287 -12.77 9.45 -12.38
N ARG A 288 -12.01 8.41 -12.00
CA ARG A 288 -10.66 8.15 -12.51
C ARG A 288 -10.65 7.98 -14.02
N LYS A 289 -11.54 7.14 -14.56
CA LYS A 289 -11.70 6.91 -16.02
C LYS A 289 -12.09 8.19 -16.74
N ASP A 290 -13.01 8.96 -16.18
CA ASP A 290 -13.43 10.25 -16.72
C ASP A 290 -12.27 11.26 -16.75
N ILE A 291 -11.52 11.40 -15.67
CA ILE A 291 -10.32 12.26 -15.61
C ILE A 291 -9.30 11.85 -16.66
N HIS A 292 -9.02 10.56 -16.84
CA HIS A 292 -8.08 10.07 -17.88
C HIS A 292 -8.54 10.48 -19.27
N SER A 293 -9.83 10.36 -19.58
CA SER A 293 -10.41 10.77 -20.86
C SER A 293 -10.27 12.28 -21.08
N ARG A 294 -10.59 13.08 -20.06
CA ARG A 294 -10.46 14.54 -20.10
C ARG A 294 -9.02 15.00 -20.27
N ILE A 295 -8.07 14.35 -19.60
CA ILE A 295 -6.64 14.64 -19.77
C ILE A 295 -6.22 14.40 -21.22
N ARG A 296 -6.56 13.25 -21.83
CA ARG A 296 -6.23 12.97 -23.22
C ARG A 296 -6.80 14.03 -24.15
N ASN A 297 -8.10 14.29 -24.04
CA ASN A 297 -8.78 15.28 -24.89
C ASN A 297 -8.18 16.68 -24.74
N THR A 298 -7.93 17.13 -23.50
CA THR A 298 -7.36 18.46 -23.26
C THR A 298 -5.98 18.60 -23.89
N VAL A 299 -5.12 17.60 -23.69
CA VAL A 299 -3.75 17.58 -24.22
C VAL A 299 -3.74 17.58 -25.74
N GLU A 300 -4.51 16.69 -26.36
CA GLU A 300 -4.57 16.52 -27.81
C GLU A 300 -5.13 17.78 -28.52
N LEU A 301 -6.24 18.33 -28.02
CA LEU A 301 -6.88 19.48 -28.63
C LEU A 301 -6.04 20.76 -28.50
N ILE A 302 -5.38 20.99 -27.36
CA ILE A 302 -4.47 22.12 -27.18
C ILE A 302 -3.29 22.00 -28.14
N ALA A 303 -2.67 20.81 -28.25
CA ALA A 303 -1.57 20.60 -29.17
C ALA A 303 -2.00 20.82 -30.64
N GLN A 304 -3.13 20.25 -31.07
CA GLN A 304 -3.67 20.40 -32.42
C GLN A 304 -3.99 21.86 -32.77
N SER A 305 -4.51 22.64 -31.82
CA SER A 305 -4.85 24.06 -32.02
C SER A 305 -3.64 24.91 -32.47
N ALA A 306 -2.43 24.47 -32.12
CA ALA A 306 -1.18 25.14 -32.43
C ALA A 306 -0.34 24.39 -33.51
N GLY A 307 -0.91 23.39 -34.16
CA GLY A 307 -0.25 22.61 -35.21
C GLY A 307 0.78 21.59 -34.68
N ALA A 308 0.73 21.24 -33.42
CA ALA A 308 1.53 20.19 -32.79
C ALA A 308 0.77 18.87 -32.65
N THR A 309 1.47 17.81 -32.25
CA THR A 309 0.87 16.56 -31.78
C THR A 309 1.26 16.30 -30.34
N ALA A 310 0.41 15.62 -29.61
CA ALA A 310 0.75 15.19 -28.25
C ALA A 310 0.24 13.77 -27.95
N GLN A 311 0.93 13.09 -27.06
CA GLN A 311 0.59 11.75 -26.61
C GLN A 311 0.52 11.72 -25.09
N VAL A 312 -0.46 11.00 -24.55
CA VAL A 312 -0.63 10.78 -23.10
C VAL A 312 -0.55 9.31 -22.81
N HIS A 313 0.36 8.95 -21.91
CA HIS A 313 0.51 7.61 -21.40
C HIS A 313 0.27 7.59 -19.88
N PHE A 314 -0.45 6.56 -19.40
CA PHE A 314 -0.69 6.32 -17.98
C PHE A 314 0.03 5.04 -17.57
N ASP A 315 0.98 5.16 -16.64
CA ASP A 315 1.77 4.05 -16.11
C ASP A 315 1.39 3.77 -14.66
N ASN A 316 1.56 2.51 -14.22
CA ASN A 316 1.45 2.07 -12.82
C ASN A 316 0.15 2.53 -12.15
N ALA A 317 -0.95 2.04 -12.70
CA ALA A 317 -2.28 2.38 -12.23
C ALA A 317 -2.66 1.54 -11.01
N TYR A 318 -2.48 2.08 -9.79
CA TYR A 318 -3.02 1.47 -8.56
C TYR A 318 -4.50 1.84 -8.44
N PRO A 319 -5.40 0.86 -8.22
CA PRO A 319 -6.81 1.12 -7.95
C PRO A 319 -7.03 1.89 -6.65
N VAL A 320 -8.26 2.38 -6.46
CA VAL A 320 -8.70 2.93 -5.16
C VAL A 320 -8.72 1.82 -4.12
N THR A 321 -8.15 2.06 -2.95
CA THR A 321 -8.27 1.16 -1.79
C THR A 321 -9.66 1.35 -1.19
N VAL A 322 -10.52 0.34 -1.36
CA VAL A 322 -11.94 0.41 -0.96
C VAL A 322 -12.22 -0.69 0.04
N ASN A 323 -12.43 -0.32 1.29
CA ASN A 323 -12.89 -1.26 2.30
C ASN A 323 -14.36 -1.64 2.04
N ASP A 324 -14.62 -2.95 1.96
CA ASP A 324 -15.98 -3.47 1.82
C ASP A 324 -16.82 -2.99 3.01
N ILE A 325 -17.90 -2.25 2.73
CA ILE A 325 -18.69 -1.59 3.77
C ILE A 325 -19.33 -2.62 4.71
N PRO A 326 -20.04 -3.67 4.22
CA PRO A 326 -20.64 -4.68 5.09
C PRO A 326 -19.59 -5.43 5.93
N LEU A 327 -18.44 -5.78 5.36
CA LEU A 327 -17.35 -6.44 6.08
C LEU A 327 -16.79 -5.51 7.17
N THR A 328 -16.54 -4.25 6.84
CA THR A 328 -16.00 -3.25 7.77
C THR A 328 -16.96 -3.06 8.95
N GLU A 329 -18.24 -2.80 8.70
CA GLU A 329 -19.24 -2.60 9.74
C GLU A 329 -19.38 -3.82 10.66
N ARG A 330 -19.29 -5.03 10.10
CA ARG A 330 -19.32 -6.29 10.86
C ARG A 330 -18.10 -6.45 11.75
N MET A 331 -16.91 -6.01 11.29
CA MET A 331 -15.63 -6.31 11.96
C MET A 331 -15.13 -5.18 12.88
N VAL A 332 -15.64 -3.96 12.75
CA VAL A 332 -15.28 -2.82 13.64
C VAL A 332 -15.54 -3.12 15.12
N PRO A 333 -16.65 -3.74 15.54
CA PRO A 333 -16.85 -4.11 16.94
C PRO A 333 -15.74 -5.00 17.54
N THR A 334 -15.07 -5.81 16.69
CA THR A 334 -13.89 -6.58 17.10
C THR A 334 -12.72 -5.66 17.46
N LEU A 335 -12.43 -4.67 16.60
CA LEU A 335 -11.38 -3.69 16.86
C LEU A 335 -11.68 -2.86 18.12
N GLU A 336 -12.93 -2.43 18.29
CA GLU A 336 -13.38 -1.69 19.48
C GLU A 336 -13.21 -2.52 20.76
N ARG A 337 -13.49 -3.82 20.73
CA ARG A 337 -13.27 -4.72 21.87
C ARG A 337 -11.78 -4.85 22.20
N VAL A 338 -10.91 -4.90 21.20
CA VAL A 338 -9.47 -5.13 21.35
C VAL A 338 -8.73 -3.87 21.82
N ALA A 339 -9.02 -2.74 21.24
CA ALA A 339 -8.32 -1.47 21.48
C ALA A 339 -8.99 -0.59 22.54
N GLY A 340 -10.31 -0.76 22.75
CA GLY A 340 -11.19 0.18 23.44
C GLY A 340 -11.95 1.05 22.46
N LYS A 341 -13.25 1.19 22.65
CA LYS A 341 -14.16 1.87 21.70
C LYS A 341 -13.71 3.31 21.40
N GLU A 342 -13.21 4.01 22.40
CA GLU A 342 -12.74 5.41 22.29
C GLU A 342 -11.40 5.54 21.52
N LYS A 343 -10.73 4.43 21.26
CA LYS A 343 -9.44 4.36 20.55
C LYS A 343 -9.58 3.87 19.12
N VAL A 344 -10.80 3.60 18.67
CA VAL A 344 -11.10 3.17 17.31
C VAL A 344 -11.95 4.23 16.64
N PHE A 345 -11.48 4.81 15.54
CA PHE A 345 -12.15 5.93 14.91
C PHE A 345 -12.09 5.89 13.39
N VAL A 346 -13.06 6.55 12.76
CA VAL A 346 -13.07 6.73 11.30
C VAL A 346 -12.04 7.79 10.92
N GLY A 347 -10.97 7.34 10.23
CA GLY A 347 -9.89 8.20 9.75
C GLY A 347 -10.31 9.06 8.56
N GLN A 348 -9.47 10.04 8.21
CA GLN A 348 -9.61 10.80 6.97
C GLN A 348 -9.18 9.95 5.77
N LYS A 349 -9.63 10.32 4.58
CA LYS A 349 -9.10 9.77 3.33
C LYS A 349 -7.64 10.14 3.17
N ILE A 350 -6.84 9.19 2.67
CA ILE A 350 -5.40 9.36 2.47
C ILE A 350 -5.12 9.42 0.96
N THR A 351 -4.46 10.48 0.50
CA THR A 351 -4.09 10.65 -0.92
C THR A 351 -2.91 9.76 -1.35
N GLY A 352 -2.27 9.03 -0.42
CA GLY A 352 -1.40 7.91 -0.71
C GLY A 352 -2.16 6.77 -1.37
N TYR A 353 -1.43 5.81 -1.93
CA TYR A 353 -1.99 4.61 -2.54
C TYR A 353 -1.48 3.37 -1.80
N GLU A 354 -2.14 2.23 -2.05
CA GLU A 354 -1.84 0.94 -1.45
C GLU A 354 -2.27 -0.16 -2.42
N ASP A 355 -1.38 -1.10 -2.73
CA ASP A 355 -1.66 -2.14 -3.72
C ASP A 355 -2.53 -3.28 -3.18
N PHE A 356 -2.83 -3.29 -1.87
CA PHE A 356 -3.90 -4.10 -1.27
C PHE A 356 -5.24 -3.92 -2.02
N SER A 357 -5.41 -2.77 -2.65
CA SER A 357 -6.55 -2.44 -3.51
C SER A 357 -6.80 -3.47 -4.62
N TYR A 358 -5.75 -4.13 -5.16
CA TYR A 358 -5.91 -5.18 -6.15
C TYR A 358 -6.61 -6.42 -5.58
N TYR A 359 -6.33 -6.80 -4.33
CA TYR A 359 -7.06 -7.87 -3.65
C TYR A 359 -8.52 -7.48 -3.44
N GLN A 360 -8.77 -6.22 -3.03
CA GLN A 360 -10.12 -5.71 -2.78
C GLN A 360 -10.97 -5.64 -4.05
N GLN A 361 -10.37 -5.60 -5.24
CA GLN A 361 -11.09 -5.75 -6.51
C GLN A 361 -11.54 -7.19 -6.78
N LYS A 362 -11.03 -8.18 -6.06
CA LYS A 362 -11.30 -9.61 -6.28
C LYS A 362 -12.17 -10.23 -5.20
N ILE A 363 -11.98 -9.82 -3.95
CA ILE A 363 -12.68 -10.32 -2.77
C ILE A 363 -12.91 -9.16 -1.79
N PRO A 364 -13.96 -9.22 -0.94
CA PRO A 364 -14.14 -8.23 0.13
C PRO A 364 -12.89 -8.13 1.01
N GLY A 365 -12.40 -6.91 1.20
CA GLY A 365 -11.21 -6.64 2.01
C GLY A 365 -11.45 -5.57 3.05
N PHE A 366 -10.78 -5.70 4.19
CA PHE A 366 -10.75 -4.69 5.23
C PHE A 366 -9.30 -4.36 5.61
N PHE A 367 -8.91 -3.12 5.32
CA PHE A 367 -7.60 -2.54 5.58
C PHE A 367 -7.74 -1.41 6.58
N TYR A 368 -6.92 -1.42 7.64
CA TYR A 368 -6.99 -0.45 8.72
C TYR A 368 -5.61 -0.01 9.16
N PHE A 369 -5.54 1.07 9.95
CA PHE A 369 -4.30 1.70 10.37
C PHE A 369 -4.09 1.56 11.86
N VAL A 370 -2.90 1.13 12.27
CA VAL A 370 -2.45 1.10 13.66
C VAL A 370 -1.53 2.28 13.93
N GLY A 371 -1.86 3.08 14.92
CA GLY A 371 -1.07 4.25 15.29
C GLY A 371 0.28 3.88 15.91
N ILE A 372 1.33 4.57 15.48
CA ILE A 372 2.72 4.37 15.92
C ILE A 372 3.40 5.63 16.44
N THR A 373 2.72 6.76 16.41
CA THR A 373 3.26 8.00 17.01
C THR A 373 3.20 7.90 18.53
N PRO A 374 4.31 8.07 19.26
CA PRO A 374 4.32 8.01 20.70
C PRO A 374 3.30 8.95 21.34
N ARG A 375 2.73 8.52 22.46
CA ARG A 375 1.73 9.34 23.17
C ARG A 375 2.30 10.67 23.60
N GLY A 376 1.52 11.74 23.40
CA GLY A 376 1.90 13.10 23.76
C GLY A 376 2.84 13.80 22.78
N VAL A 377 3.23 13.14 21.69
CA VAL A 377 3.93 13.77 20.57
C VAL A 377 2.90 14.43 19.64
N ASP A 378 3.14 15.70 19.26
CA ASP A 378 2.27 16.36 18.28
C ASP A 378 2.37 15.59 16.94
N ARG A 379 1.21 15.21 16.42
CA ARG A 379 1.09 14.48 15.16
C ARG A 379 1.75 15.21 13.97
N LYS A 380 1.81 16.53 14.03
CA LYS A 380 2.45 17.35 12.98
C LYS A 380 3.97 17.37 13.08
N GLU A 381 4.51 17.03 14.25
CA GLU A 381 5.96 16.94 14.50
C GLU A 381 6.48 15.52 14.28
N SER A 382 5.59 14.53 14.23
CA SER A 382 5.96 13.15 13.91
C SER A 382 6.40 13.05 12.47
N ALA A 383 7.59 12.45 12.24
CA ALA A 383 8.10 12.20 10.90
C ALA A 383 7.14 11.24 10.16
N PRO A 384 6.63 11.62 8.97
CA PRO A 384 5.67 10.79 8.24
C PRO A 384 6.33 9.51 7.70
N ASN A 385 5.50 8.54 7.31
CA ASN A 385 5.96 7.42 6.48
C ASN A 385 6.74 7.95 5.28
N HIS A 386 7.78 7.23 4.82
CA HIS A 386 8.77 7.58 3.79
C HIS A 386 9.80 8.65 4.21
N SER A 387 9.75 9.14 5.44
CA SER A 387 10.78 10.04 5.97
C SER A 387 12.04 9.26 6.37
N PRO A 388 13.27 9.80 6.15
CA PRO A 388 14.49 9.21 6.71
C PRO A 388 14.52 9.24 8.25
N ARG A 389 13.59 9.96 8.88
CA ARG A 389 13.38 10.04 10.34
C ARG A 389 12.13 9.31 10.80
N PHE A 390 11.55 8.46 9.95
CA PHE A 390 10.41 7.64 10.32
C PHE A 390 10.73 6.80 11.57
N PHE A 391 9.83 6.85 12.55
CA PHE A 391 10.02 6.18 13.82
C PHE A 391 8.73 5.46 14.24
N VAL A 392 8.89 4.28 14.81
CA VAL A 392 7.81 3.45 15.31
C VAL A 392 7.91 3.28 16.81
N ASP A 393 6.86 3.64 17.55
CA ASP A 393 6.69 3.20 18.92
C ASP A 393 6.31 1.71 18.92
N GLU A 394 7.28 0.85 19.30
CA GLU A 394 7.16 -0.61 19.21
C GLU A 394 6.04 -1.19 20.06
N SER A 395 5.54 -0.44 21.07
CA SER A 395 4.37 -0.87 21.86
C SER A 395 3.09 -0.98 21.01
N ALA A 396 3.07 -0.42 19.81
CA ALA A 396 1.98 -0.58 18.84
C ALA A 396 1.87 -2.00 18.27
N LEU A 397 2.98 -2.75 18.21
CA LEU A 397 3.03 -4.06 17.56
C LEU A 397 2.11 -5.08 18.21
N LEU A 398 2.04 -5.07 19.54
CA LEU A 398 1.12 -5.93 20.28
C LEU A 398 -0.35 -5.69 19.90
N LEU A 399 -0.74 -4.41 19.71
CA LEU A 399 -2.08 -4.07 19.23
C LEU A 399 -2.31 -4.60 17.81
N GLY A 400 -1.31 -4.51 16.93
CA GLY A 400 -1.35 -5.09 15.59
C GLY A 400 -1.61 -6.60 15.62
N VAL A 401 -0.85 -7.36 16.41
CA VAL A 401 -1.03 -8.82 16.58
C VAL A 401 -2.42 -9.14 17.11
N ARG A 402 -2.84 -8.47 18.20
CA ARG A 402 -4.15 -8.72 18.83
C ARG A 402 -5.30 -8.42 17.87
N SER A 403 -5.27 -7.25 17.23
CA SER A 403 -6.35 -6.82 16.34
C SER A 403 -6.53 -7.77 15.15
N LEU A 404 -5.44 -8.13 14.48
CA LEU A 404 -5.52 -9.00 13.29
C LEU A 404 -5.90 -10.45 13.65
N ALA A 405 -5.38 -10.98 14.78
CA ALA A 405 -5.76 -12.30 15.28
C ALA A 405 -7.24 -12.37 15.66
N HIS A 406 -7.76 -11.36 16.35
CA HIS A 406 -9.18 -11.29 16.72
C HIS A 406 -10.10 -11.13 15.51
N LEU A 407 -9.71 -10.33 14.50
CA LEU A 407 -10.46 -10.23 13.24
C LEU A 407 -10.59 -11.60 12.56
N ALA A 408 -9.49 -12.36 12.48
CA ALA A 408 -9.50 -13.71 11.93
C ALA A 408 -10.43 -14.64 12.72
N LEU A 409 -10.32 -14.66 14.04
CA LEU A 409 -11.14 -15.51 14.90
C LEU A 409 -12.63 -15.19 14.81
N ASP A 410 -12.98 -13.92 14.94
CA ASP A 410 -14.38 -13.50 14.94
C ASP A 410 -15.04 -13.75 13.59
N TYR A 411 -14.31 -13.52 12.48
CA TYR A 411 -14.83 -13.85 11.17
C TYR A 411 -15.07 -15.35 11.00
N MET A 412 -14.12 -16.20 11.44
CA MET A 412 -14.20 -17.65 11.33
C MET A 412 -15.26 -18.27 12.27
N ALA A 413 -15.54 -17.63 13.40
CA ALA A 413 -16.55 -18.08 14.37
C ALA A 413 -17.99 -17.78 13.94
N SER A 414 -18.21 -16.76 13.13
CA SER A 414 -19.55 -16.36 12.69
C SER A 414 -19.97 -17.18 11.47
N PRO A 415 -21.12 -17.91 11.52
CA PRO A 415 -21.64 -18.52 10.32
C PRO A 415 -21.99 -17.42 9.30
N ARG A 416 -21.66 -17.64 8.01
CA ARG A 416 -22.19 -16.81 6.93
C ARG A 416 -23.71 -16.81 7.05
N GLN A 417 -24.33 -15.64 7.08
CA GLN A 417 -25.72 -15.56 6.68
C GLN A 417 -25.73 -15.90 5.18
N ALA A 418 -26.26 -17.09 4.85
CA ALA A 418 -26.51 -17.45 3.47
C ALA A 418 -27.48 -16.39 2.92
N GLY A 419 -27.00 -15.53 2.01
CA GLY A 419 -27.82 -14.66 1.19
C GLY A 419 -28.40 -15.45 0.03
#